data_124e1e4912f039e84f5fa9eb24602c93
#
_entry.id   124e1e4912f039e84f5fa9eb24602c93
#
_cell.length_a   1.000
_cell.length_b   1.000
_cell.length_c   1.000
_cell.angle_alpha   90.00
_cell.angle_beta   90.00
_cell.angle_gamma   90.00
#
_symmetry.space_group_name_H-M   'P 1'
#
loop_
_entity.id
_entity.type
_entity.pdbx_description
1 polymer ?
#
loop_
_entity_poly.entity_id
_entity_poly.type
_entity_poly.pdbx_seq_one_letter_code
_entity_poly.pdbx_strand_id
1 'polypeptide(L)' 'QTKTVRFLVSNKVNIKNNSLDTLKIISNENKELIVSYEKNIINIEKIINYLSSQGVKITDISTDDGNLEDVFVELTKN' A
#
# COMPACT_ATOMS: atom_id res chain seq x y z
N GLN A 1 -9.80 5.86 9.04
CA GLN A 1 -9.48 4.45 9.10
C GLN A 1 -8.21 4.12 8.38
N THR A 2 -7.36 3.38 9.06
CA THR A 2 -6.07 3.01 8.51
C THR A 2 -6.19 1.78 7.64
N LYS A 3 -5.58 1.84 6.47
CA LYS A 3 -5.49 0.69 5.57
C LYS A 3 -4.05 0.34 5.32
N THR A 4 -3.80 -0.92 5.07
CA THR A 4 -2.46 -1.42 4.78
C THR A 4 -2.46 -2.03 3.39
N VAL A 5 -1.45 -1.68 2.60
CA VAL A 5 -1.32 -2.14 1.22
C VAL A 5 0.09 -2.69 1.03
N ARG A 6 0.16 -3.81 0.32
CA ARG A 6 1.43 -4.42 -0.05
C ARG A 6 1.63 -4.27 -1.54
N PHE A 7 2.76 -3.69 -1.90
CA PHE A 7 3.16 -3.54 -3.30
C PHE A 7 4.34 -4.47 -3.57
N LEU A 8 4.22 -5.26 -4.62
CA LEU A 8 5.37 -5.96 -5.15
C LEU A 8 6.00 -5.08 -6.22
N VAL A 9 7.31 -4.94 -6.17
CA VAL A 9 8.00 -4.02 -7.05
C VAL A 9 9.14 -4.74 -7.76
N SER A 10 9.51 -4.26 -8.94
CA SER A 10 10.55 -4.91 -9.73
C SER A 10 11.93 -4.35 -9.43
N ASN A 11 12.01 -3.25 -8.74
CA ASN A 11 13.29 -2.62 -8.43
C ASN A 11 13.33 -2.21 -6.96
N LYS A 12 14.54 -2.02 -6.48
CA LYS A 12 14.73 -1.58 -5.11
C LYS A 12 14.93 -0.08 -5.11
N VAL A 13 14.10 0.64 -4.38
CA VAL A 13 14.16 2.08 -4.32
C VAL A 13 14.10 2.52 -2.86
N ASN A 14 14.94 3.45 -2.50
CA ASN A 14 14.87 4.08 -1.18
C ASN A 14 13.93 5.26 -1.25
N ILE A 15 12.84 5.18 -0.52
CA ILE A 15 11.88 6.27 -0.46
C ILE A 15 12.25 7.10 0.76
N LYS A 16 12.79 8.28 0.51
CA LYS A 16 13.38 9.06 1.57
C LYS A 16 12.41 10.00 2.25
N ASN A 17 11.53 10.59 1.47
CA ASN A 17 10.62 11.58 2.00
C ASN A 17 9.21 11.12 1.80
N ASN A 18 8.49 11.10 2.87
CA ASN A 18 7.08 10.81 2.83
C ASN A 18 6.33 12.13 2.77
N SER A 19 6.10 12.59 1.56
CA SER A 19 5.40 13.87 1.38
C SER A 19 3.90 13.68 1.26
N LEU A 20 3.42 12.45 1.29
CA LEU A 20 1.99 12.21 1.32
C LEU A 20 1.50 12.17 2.75
N ASP A 21 0.40 12.84 2.97
CA ASP A 21 -0.19 12.95 4.29
C ASP A 21 -0.63 11.56 4.77
N THR A 22 -0.31 11.24 6.01
CA THR A 22 -0.67 10.00 6.70
C THR A 22 -0.09 8.73 6.11
N LEU A 23 0.69 8.81 5.05
CA LEU A 23 1.33 7.62 4.48
C LEU A 23 2.52 7.20 5.34
N LYS A 24 2.55 5.94 5.74
CA LYS A 24 3.64 5.40 6.53
C LYS A 24 4.22 4.17 5.84
N ILE A 25 5.55 4.15 5.72
CA ILE A 25 6.24 2.98 5.16
C ILE A 25 6.49 2.02 6.30
N ILE A 26 5.86 0.87 6.26
CA ILE A 26 6.01 -0.14 7.30
C ILE A 26 7.19 -1.04 7.01
N SER A 27 7.35 -1.42 5.76
CA SER A 27 8.41 -2.33 5.36
C SER A 27 8.80 -2.03 3.92
N ASN A 28 10.08 -2.18 3.61
CA ASN A 28 10.59 -1.98 2.26
C ASN A 28 11.80 -2.88 2.08
N GLU A 29 11.55 -4.18 1.85
CA GLU A 29 12.64 -5.12 1.66
C GLU A 29 12.18 -6.25 0.77
N ASN A 30 13.14 -6.87 0.09
CA ASN A 30 12.89 -8.01 -0.79
C ASN A 30 11.89 -7.69 -1.90
N LYS A 31 11.96 -6.46 -2.42
CA LYS A 31 11.05 -6.01 -3.47
C LYS A 31 9.59 -6.06 -3.05
N GLU A 32 9.37 -5.91 -1.77
CA GLU A 32 8.03 -5.85 -1.20
C GLU A 32 7.93 -4.59 -0.36
N LEU A 33 6.98 -3.76 -0.68
CA LEU A 33 6.78 -2.49 -0.01
C LEU A 33 5.42 -2.50 0.67
N ILE A 34 5.42 -2.36 1.98
CA ILE A 34 4.18 -2.36 2.75
C ILE A 34 4.00 -0.97 3.35
N VAL A 35 2.85 -0.39 3.08
CA VAL A 35 2.53 0.97 3.56
C VAL A 35 1.19 0.96 4.25
N SER A 36 1.00 1.93 5.13
CA SER A 36 -0.30 2.18 5.73
C SER A 36 -0.69 3.63 5.49
N TYR A 37 -1.97 3.88 5.41
CA TYR A 37 -2.48 5.21 5.14
C TYR A 37 -3.90 5.33 5.66
N GLU A 38 -4.36 6.59 5.78
CA GLU A 38 -5.72 6.88 6.18
C GLU A 38 -6.58 7.05 4.94
N LYS A 39 -7.50 6.13 4.72
CA LYS A 39 -8.28 6.12 3.49
C LYS A 39 -9.21 7.34 3.37
N ASN A 40 -9.51 7.99 4.47
CA ASN A 40 -10.35 9.18 4.43
C ASN A 40 -9.59 10.43 4.03
N ILE A 41 -8.27 10.35 3.98
CA ILE A 41 -7.41 11.50 3.68
C ILE A 41 -6.78 11.35 2.31
N ILE A 42 -6.28 10.18 1.98
CA ILE A 42 -5.71 9.93 0.66
C ILE A 42 -6.26 8.61 0.13
N ASN A 43 -6.20 8.44 -1.18
CA ASN A 43 -6.64 7.21 -1.81
C ASN A 43 -5.46 6.45 -2.41
N ILE A 44 -5.73 5.22 -2.82
CA ILE A 44 -4.66 4.34 -3.33
C ILE A 44 -4.05 4.90 -4.62
N GLU A 45 -4.83 5.59 -5.41
CA GLU A 45 -4.33 6.15 -6.66
C GLU A 45 -3.24 7.18 -6.40
N LYS A 46 -3.44 8.02 -5.39
CA LYS A 46 -2.43 9.01 -5.01
C LYS A 46 -1.15 8.33 -4.53
N ILE A 47 -1.30 7.23 -3.81
CA ILE A 47 -0.14 6.49 -3.33
C ILE A 47 0.63 5.90 -4.51
N ILE A 48 -0.07 5.29 -5.46
CA ILE A 48 0.55 4.71 -6.63
C ILE A 48 1.30 5.78 -7.42
N ASN A 49 0.67 6.93 -7.61
CA ASN A 49 1.31 8.03 -8.34
C ASN A 49 2.54 8.54 -7.60
N TYR A 50 2.45 8.64 -6.29
CA TYR A 50 3.59 9.07 -5.51
C TYR A 50 4.74 8.09 -5.63
N LEU A 51 4.47 6.80 -5.48
CA LEU A 51 5.51 5.79 -5.58
C LEU A 51 6.14 5.79 -6.97
N SER A 52 5.32 5.94 -7.99
CA SER A 52 5.84 6.02 -9.36
C SER A 52 6.76 7.21 -9.54
N SER A 53 6.42 8.34 -8.93
CA SER A 53 7.25 9.53 -9.01
C SER A 53 8.58 9.34 -8.29
N GLN A 54 8.65 8.41 -7.35
CA GLN A 54 9.88 8.08 -6.64
C GLN A 54 10.70 7.01 -7.36
N GLY A 55 10.27 6.58 -8.53
CA GLY A 55 11.00 5.58 -9.30
C GLY A 55 10.61 4.15 -8.99
N VAL A 56 9.57 3.95 -8.21
CA VAL A 56 9.12 2.59 -7.87
C VAL A 56 8.34 2.01 -9.05
N LYS A 57 8.69 0.79 -9.43
CA LYS A 57 7.98 0.09 -10.49
C LYS A 57 7.15 -1.02 -9.86
N ILE A 58 5.87 -0.80 -9.80
CA ILE A 58 4.95 -1.71 -9.14
C ILE A 58 4.54 -2.81 -10.09
N THR A 59 4.69 -4.06 -9.66
CA THR A 59 4.31 -5.21 -10.47
C THR A 59 3.04 -5.86 -9.97
N ASP A 60 2.70 -5.66 -8.71
CA ASP A 60 1.48 -6.24 -8.17
C ASP A 60 1.07 -5.47 -6.93
N ILE A 61 -0.20 -5.50 -6.62
CA ILE A 61 -0.76 -4.82 -5.46
C ILE A 61 -1.69 -5.78 -4.74
N SER A 62 -1.54 -5.91 -3.44
CA SER A 62 -2.50 -6.62 -2.64
C SER A 62 -2.83 -5.79 -1.42
N THR A 63 -4.11 -5.73 -1.11
CA THR A 63 -4.57 -5.01 0.06
C THR A 63 -4.74 -5.99 1.19
N ASP A 64 -4.32 -5.55 2.35
CA ASP A 64 -4.40 -6.38 3.53
C ASP A 64 -5.06 -5.56 4.62
N ASP A 65 -6.25 -5.08 4.34
CA ASP A 65 -7.03 -4.41 5.36
C ASP A 65 -8.04 -5.40 5.91
N GLY A 66 -8.28 -5.32 7.19
CA GLY A 66 -9.16 -6.26 7.84
C GLY A 66 -10.56 -6.25 7.26
N ASN A 67 -10.97 -5.10 6.73
CA ASN A 67 -12.31 -4.98 6.18
C ASN A 67 -12.51 -5.88 4.97
N LEU A 68 -11.55 -5.89 4.07
CA LEU A 68 -11.66 -6.71 2.88
C LEU A 68 -11.67 -8.19 3.23
N GLU A 69 -10.80 -8.57 4.13
CA GLU A 69 -10.71 -9.94 4.57
C GLU A 69 -11.98 -10.37 5.27
N ASP A 70 -12.50 -9.50 6.12
CA ASP A 70 -13.72 -9.78 6.84
C ASP A 70 -14.89 -10.00 5.90
N VAL A 71 -15.01 -9.16 4.88
CA VAL A 71 -16.07 -9.29 3.90
C VAL A 71 -15.93 -10.59 3.15
N PHE A 72 -14.72 -10.95 2.79
CA PHE A 72 -14.47 -12.18 2.07
C PHE A 72 -14.85 -13.39 2.90
N VAL A 73 -14.48 -13.39 4.16
CA VAL A 73 -14.80 -14.48 5.07
C VAL A 73 -16.30 -14.58 5.25
N GLU A 74 -16.98 -13.45 5.38
CA GLU A 74 -18.42 -13.45 5.52
C GLU A 74 -19.09 -14.08 4.31
N LEU A 75 -18.62 -13.77 3.13
CA LEU A 75 -19.19 -14.32 1.91
C LEU A 75 -18.97 -15.82 1.80
N THR A 76 -17.83 -16.31 2.21
CA THR A 76 -17.52 -17.73 2.11
C THR A 76 -18.13 -18.53 3.24
N LYS A 77 -18.51 -17.87 4.31
CA LYS A 77 -19.07 -18.54 5.47
C LYS A 77 -20.48 -19.07 5.22
N ASN A 78 -21.16 -18.42 4.35
CA ASN A 78 -22.53 -18.78 4.04
C ASN A 78 -22.57 -19.80 2.92
#